data_873369a103a79e051424f580e8ae6cab
#
_entry.id   873369a103a79e051424f580e8ae6cab
#
_cell.length_a   1.000
_cell.length_b   1.000
_cell.length_c   1.000
_cell.angle_alpha   90.00
_cell.angle_beta   90.00
_cell.angle_gamma   90.00
#
_symmetry.space_group_name_H-M   'P 1'
#
loop_
_entity.id
_entity.type
_entity.pdbx_description
1 polymer ?
#
loop_
_entity_poly.entity_id
_entity_poly.type
_entity_poly.pdbx_seq_one_letter_code
_entity_poly.pdbx_strand_id
1 'polypeptide(L)'
;MFIVNQNEISVYEMERHKQGFESMDHFRQPEGKRYAVCLADPLDVISLVRYLREHNGSVLLIHGETPMETAYQMAVKARCYGLVYQETKHFLTITDKQQSEKPSLYQYSSGTTGDAKLIGRSWEDIQTEIHAYNQLFQGEEALTPIVLASVTHSYGLICGVLAALERGSKPSIVTHKNPKFALQVIQDTPQHIVYGLPVFYHILSSFTREQVRFHRLMTSGAPMPEGLFLKLQGMSDILMQQYGCSEAGCVSMSKQMRTHTDLGVPLSHVTMTTGENEEQPGEIKIWNGQNEIATQDLGFWTEEGHIQFVSRMDDVINVSGLKVFPLEVEDVILKMSGIKEVVVYRGHHPVMGEIVKAQVIAEGGATPEQIRKWCQDRLPGYKVPFEIQCVTSIPKTATGKISRRLVETETISK
;
A
#
# COMPACT_ATOMS: atom_id res chain seq x y z
N MET A 1 3.64 21.24 -11.77
CA MET A 1 4.45 21.68 -10.62
C MET A 1 4.12 20.82 -9.41
N PHE A 2 5.11 20.49 -8.57
CA PHE A 2 4.95 19.76 -7.31
C PHE A 2 6.02 20.23 -6.31
N ILE A 3 5.90 19.77 -5.06
CA ILE A 3 6.81 20.15 -3.98
C ILE A 3 7.49 18.88 -3.46
N VAL A 4 8.79 18.94 -3.19
CA VAL A 4 9.54 17.85 -2.53
C VAL A 4 10.18 18.40 -1.26
N ASN A 5 9.78 17.89 -0.09
CA ASN A 5 10.32 18.34 1.22
C ASN A 5 10.36 19.87 1.36
N GLN A 6 9.24 20.54 1.02
CA GLN A 6 9.05 22.01 0.98
C GLN A 6 9.81 22.75 -0.14
N ASN A 7 10.62 22.08 -0.97
CA ASN A 7 11.22 22.68 -2.14
C ASN A 7 10.26 22.61 -3.31
N GLU A 8 9.89 23.75 -3.87
CA GLU A 8 9.01 23.85 -5.02
C GLU A 8 9.76 23.48 -6.30
N ILE A 9 9.23 22.49 -7.03
CA ILE A 9 9.74 22.07 -8.33
C ILE A 9 8.95 22.81 -9.42
N SER A 10 9.63 23.71 -10.10
CA SER A 10 9.05 24.53 -11.16
C SER A 10 8.86 23.74 -12.47
N VAL A 11 8.04 24.27 -13.39
CA VAL A 11 7.93 23.76 -14.78
C VAL A 11 9.30 23.82 -15.47
N TYR A 12 10.08 24.86 -15.22
CA TYR A 12 11.40 25.04 -15.81
C TYR A 12 12.39 23.93 -15.36
N GLU A 13 12.37 23.57 -14.09
CA GLU A 13 13.20 22.46 -13.59
C GLU A 13 12.79 21.12 -14.20
N MET A 14 11.51 20.87 -14.33
CA MET A 14 10.99 19.66 -15.01
C MET A 14 11.44 19.61 -16.48
N GLU A 15 11.35 20.72 -17.18
CA GLU A 15 11.80 20.81 -18.57
C GLU A 15 13.32 20.63 -18.70
N ARG A 16 14.09 21.17 -17.78
CA ARG A 16 15.54 20.94 -17.71
C ARG A 16 15.89 19.47 -17.49
N HIS A 17 15.16 18.76 -16.62
CA HIS A 17 15.33 17.31 -16.43
C HIS A 17 15.01 16.57 -17.73
N LYS A 18 13.92 16.91 -18.42
CA LYS A 18 13.56 16.32 -19.70
C LYS A 18 14.66 16.50 -20.74
N GLN A 19 15.16 17.72 -20.95
CA GLN A 19 16.29 17.98 -21.85
C GLN A 19 17.56 17.22 -21.45
N GLY A 20 17.79 17.05 -20.15
CA GLY A 20 18.85 16.20 -19.63
C GLY A 20 18.70 14.75 -20.10
N PHE A 21 17.52 14.17 -20.02
CA PHE A 21 17.25 12.80 -20.50
C PHE A 21 17.42 12.68 -22.02
N GLU A 22 16.92 13.63 -22.80
CA GLU A 22 17.08 13.69 -24.25
C GLU A 22 18.56 13.71 -24.69
N SER A 23 19.43 14.30 -23.87
CA SER A 23 20.88 14.37 -24.14
C SER A 23 21.62 13.07 -23.84
N MET A 24 21.03 12.15 -23.04
CA MET A 24 21.64 10.87 -22.66
C MET A 24 21.33 9.80 -23.69
N ASP A 25 22.36 9.16 -24.25
CA ASP A 25 22.23 8.18 -25.35
C ASP A 25 21.26 7.04 -25.00
N HIS A 26 21.26 6.55 -23.78
CA HIS A 26 20.41 5.45 -23.33
C HIS A 26 18.93 5.82 -23.23
N PHE A 27 18.57 7.11 -23.23
CA PHE A 27 17.20 7.59 -23.20
C PHE A 27 16.70 8.19 -24.52
N ARG A 28 17.53 8.29 -25.57
CA ARG A 28 17.13 8.89 -26.85
C ARG A 28 15.99 8.18 -27.57
N GLN A 29 15.88 6.87 -27.42
CA GLN A 29 14.85 6.04 -28.07
C GLN A 29 14.26 5.07 -27.06
N PRO A 30 13.33 5.53 -26.18
CA PRO A 30 12.77 4.69 -25.14
C PRO A 30 11.73 3.70 -25.65
N GLU A 31 11.13 3.96 -26.82
CA GLU A 31 10.09 3.12 -27.41
C GLU A 31 10.51 1.64 -27.48
N GLY A 32 9.64 0.75 -27.02
CA GLY A 32 9.90 -0.69 -26.97
C GLY A 32 10.97 -1.12 -25.97
N LYS A 33 11.45 -0.24 -25.10
CA LYS A 33 12.43 -0.56 -24.05
C LYS A 33 11.80 -0.49 -22.67
N ARG A 34 12.22 -1.38 -21.79
CA ARG A 34 11.86 -1.38 -20.38
C ARG A 34 13.06 -0.95 -19.52
N TYR A 35 12.91 0.11 -18.78
CA TYR A 35 13.93 0.65 -17.89
C TYR A 35 13.63 0.27 -16.45
N ALA A 36 14.59 -0.34 -15.76
CA ALA A 36 14.53 -0.47 -14.31
C ALA A 36 15.00 0.85 -13.69
N VAL A 37 14.20 1.40 -12.79
CA VAL A 37 14.43 2.70 -12.16
C VAL A 37 14.53 2.50 -10.64
N CYS A 38 15.74 2.60 -10.11
CA CYS A 38 16.08 2.49 -8.69
C CYS A 38 16.70 3.81 -8.21
N LEU A 39 15.84 4.81 -8.02
CA LEU A 39 16.20 6.18 -7.63
C LEU A 39 15.49 6.53 -6.31
N ALA A 40 16.19 7.29 -5.46
CA ALA A 40 15.66 7.73 -4.16
C ALA A 40 14.97 9.10 -4.23
N ASP A 41 15.45 10.00 -5.11
CA ASP A 41 14.89 11.34 -5.26
C ASP A 41 13.55 11.30 -6.01
N PRO A 42 12.44 11.78 -5.40
CA PRO A 42 11.15 11.85 -6.07
C PRO A 42 11.14 12.67 -7.35
N LEU A 43 11.92 13.74 -7.42
CA LEU A 43 12.02 14.57 -8.61
C LEU A 43 12.55 13.75 -9.80
N ASP A 44 13.63 13.01 -9.59
CA ASP A 44 14.22 12.15 -10.61
C ASP A 44 13.27 11.03 -11.02
N VAL A 45 12.64 10.36 -10.03
CA VAL A 45 11.65 9.28 -10.31
C VAL A 45 10.49 9.81 -11.14
N ILE A 46 9.84 10.88 -10.70
CA ILE A 46 8.63 11.42 -11.36
C ILE A 46 8.98 11.95 -12.75
N SER A 47 10.08 12.69 -12.88
CA SER A 47 10.52 13.26 -14.16
C SER A 47 10.86 12.18 -15.17
N LEU A 48 11.59 11.13 -14.74
CA LEU A 48 11.98 10.03 -15.62
C LEU A 48 10.79 9.16 -16.01
N VAL A 49 9.89 8.85 -15.08
CA VAL A 49 8.66 8.10 -15.37
C VAL A 49 7.79 8.84 -16.38
N ARG A 50 7.61 10.14 -16.22
CA ARG A 50 6.85 10.96 -17.17
C ARG A 50 7.52 10.99 -18.55
N TYR A 51 8.83 11.21 -18.58
CA TYR A 51 9.61 11.21 -19.82
C TYR A 51 9.46 9.89 -20.58
N LEU A 52 9.68 8.76 -19.90
CA LEU A 52 9.58 7.44 -20.51
C LEU A 52 8.15 7.13 -20.99
N ARG A 53 7.13 7.53 -20.22
CA ARG A 53 5.73 7.40 -20.61
C ARG A 53 5.42 8.21 -21.88
N GLU A 54 5.85 9.47 -21.95
CA GLU A 54 5.65 10.36 -23.08
C GLU A 54 6.30 9.82 -24.38
N HIS A 55 7.38 9.03 -24.25
CA HIS A 55 8.13 8.45 -25.37
C HIS A 55 7.90 6.94 -25.54
N ASN A 56 6.75 6.42 -25.13
CA ASN A 56 6.37 5.01 -25.28
C ASN A 56 7.37 4.01 -24.67
N GLY A 57 8.10 4.40 -23.66
CA GLY A 57 8.96 3.53 -22.86
C GLY A 57 8.19 2.83 -21.74
N SER A 58 8.73 1.71 -21.27
CA SER A 58 8.23 0.99 -20.11
C SER A 58 9.15 1.19 -18.91
N VAL A 59 8.57 1.17 -17.71
CA VAL A 59 9.30 1.42 -16.45
C VAL A 59 9.07 0.27 -15.48
N LEU A 60 10.14 -0.29 -14.91
CA LEU A 60 10.10 -1.11 -13.71
C LEU A 60 10.53 -0.25 -12.53
N LEU A 61 9.62 0.03 -11.61
CA LEU A 61 9.95 0.76 -10.39
C LEU A 61 10.55 -0.18 -9.34
N ILE A 62 11.72 0.23 -8.83
CA ILE A 62 12.43 -0.43 -7.74
C ILE A 62 12.64 0.61 -6.63
N HIS A 63 12.44 0.21 -5.37
CA HIS A 63 12.65 1.13 -4.24
C HIS A 63 14.09 1.65 -4.21
N GLY A 64 14.27 2.96 -4.06
CA GLY A 64 15.57 3.62 -4.18
C GLY A 64 16.64 3.17 -3.17
N GLU A 65 16.24 2.59 -2.04
CA GLU A 65 17.15 2.01 -1.03
C GLU A 65 17.52 0.53 -1.33
N THR A 66 17.06 -0.03 -2.46
CA THR A 66 17.39 -1.43 -2.82
C THR A 66 18.89 -1.53 -3.16
N PRO A 67 19.63 -2.49 -2.56
CA PRO A 67 21.04 -2.69 -2.89
C PRO A 67 21.24 -2.97 -4.39
N MET A 68 22.37 -2.50 -4.92
CA MET A 68 22.71 -2.57 -6.34
C MET A 68 22.54 -3.98 -6.93
N GLU A 69 23.12 -4.98 -6.31
CA GLU A 69 23.04 -6.37 -6.78
C GLU A 69 21.60 -6.87 -6.86
N THR A 70 20.80 -6.58 -5.84
CA THR A 70 19.37 -6.96 -5.82
C THR A 70 18.60 -6.23 -6.91
N ALA A 71 18.81 -4.91 -7.06
CA ALA A 71 18.16 -4.11 -8.11
C ALA A 71 18.54 -4.61 -9.52
N TYR A 72 19.81 -4.98 -9.72
CA TYR A 72 20.30 -5.53 -10.97
C TYR A 72 19.64 -6.89 -11.29
N GLN A 73 19.58 -7.80 -10.32
CA GLN A 73 18.92 -9.10 -10.50
C GLN A 73 17.41 -8.96 -10.79
N MET A 74 16.73 -8.02 -10.13
CA MET A 74 15.34 -7.69 -10.42
C MET A 74 15.19 -7.19 -11.87
N ALA A 75 16.06 -6.32 -12.32
CA ALA A 75 16.05 -5.78 -13.68
C ALA A 75 16.33 -6.85 -14.73
N VAL A 76 17.27 -7.76 -14.49
CA VAL A 76 17.57 -8.91 -15.36
C VAL A 76 16.36 -9.86 -15.43
N LYS A 77 15.78 -10.24 -14.28
CA LYS A 77 14.60 -11.11 -14.23
C LYS A 77 13.41 -10.50 -14.97
N ALA A 78 13.26 -9.18 -14.91
CA ALA A 78 12.22 -8.43 -15.62
C ALA A 78 12.59 -8.16 -17.11
N ARG A 79 13.73 -8.64 -17.60
CA ARG A 79 14.22 -8.41 -18.97
C ARG A 79 14.28 -6.92 -19.34
N CYS A 80 14.74 -6.08 -18.42
CA CYS A 80 14.90 -4.66 -18.69
C CYS A 80 16.02 -4.40 -19.72
N TYR A 81 15.87 -3.32 -20.50
CA TYR A 81 16.94 -2.79 -21.36
C TYR A 81 18.17 -2.41 -20.52
N GLY A 82 17.94 -1.75 -19.37
CA GLY A 82 18.99 -1.39 -18.44
C GLY A 82 18.43 -0.94 -17.10
N LEU A 83 19.35 -0.71 -16.17
CA LEU A 83 19.09 -0.24 -14.81
C LEU A 83 19.65 1.17 -14.64
N VAL A 84 18.77 2.10 -14.26
CA VAL A 84 19.13 3.43 -13.73
C VAL A 84 19.25 3.31 -12.21
N TYR A 85 20.45 3.60 -11.66
CA TYR A 85 20.74 3.34 -10.25
C TYR A 85 21.29 4.56 -9.53
N GLN A 86 20.62 4.98 -8.44
CA GLN A 86 20.94 6.12 -7.59
C GLN A 86 20.89 7.49 -8.27
N GLU A 87 21.50 7.64 -9.44
CA GLU A 87 21.50 8.87 -10.23
C GLU A 87 21.08 8.55 -11.67
N THR A 88 20.39 9.48 -12.33
CA THR A 88 19.84 9.29 -13.68
C THR A 88 20.91 9.04 -14.75
N LYS A 89 22.13 9.53 -14.52
CA LYS A 89 23.29 9.31 -15.40
C LYS A 89 23.97 7.93 -15.21
N HIS A 90 23.73 7.27 -14.08
CA HIS A 90 24.29 5.93 -13.81
C HIS A 90 23.39 4.87 -14.43
N PHE A 91 23.73 4.46 -15.64
CA PHE A 91 23.00 3.49 -16.42
C PHE A 91 23.83 2.24 -16.69
N LEU A 92 23.25 1.07 -16.38
CA LEU A 92 23.82 -0.24 -16.65
C LEU A 92 22.99 -0.94 -17.72
N THR A 93 23.54 -1.13 -18.89
CA THR A 93 22.90 -1.88 -19.98
C THR A 93 22.80 -3.36 -19.62
N ILE A 94 21.63 -3.97 -19.83
CA ILE A 94 21.38 -5.39 -19.57
C ILE A 94 21.17 -6.14 -20.88
N THR A 95 20.36 -5.61 -21.81
CA THR A 95 20.08 -6.22 -23.10
C THR A 95 19.71 -5.17 -24.13
N ASP A 96 20.12 -5.38 -25.38
CA ASP A 96 19.73 -4.50 -26.50
C ASP A 96 18.42 -4.95 -27.19
N LYS A 97 17.78 -6.03 -26.71
CA LYS A 97 16.56 -6.53 -27.31
C LYS A 97 15.38 -5.61 -26.97
N GLN A 98 14.75 -5.08 -28.02
CA GLN A 98 13.47 -4.40 -27.90
C GLN A 98 12.38 -5.38 -27.49
N GLN A 99 11.41 -4.90 -26.73
CA GLN A 99 10.22 -5.65 -26.35
C GLN A 99 9.04 -5.18 -27.20
N SER A 100 8.26 -6.12 -27.70
CA SER A 100 7.05 -5.83 -28.50
C SER A 100 5.81 -5.60 -27.64
N GLU A 101 5.96 -5.49 -26.33
CA GLU A 101 4.85 -5.32 -25.39
C GLU A 101 4.35 -3.86 -25.36
N LYS A 102 3.07 -3.66 -25.01
CA LYS A 102 2.53 -2.32 -24.78
C LYS A 102 3.36 -1.58 -23.74
N PRO A 103 3.66 -0.28 -23.93
CA PRO A 103 4.35 0.54 -22.95
C PRO A 103 3.63 0.52 -21.59
N SER A 104 4.34 0.20 -20.53
CA SER A 104 3.74 -0.18 -19.26
C SER A 104 4.58 0.25 -18.06
N LEU A 105 3.90 0.39 -16.94
CA LEU A 105 4.52 0.46 -15.61
C LEU A 105 4.56 -0.94 -15.01
N TYR A 106 5.75 -1.37 -14.59
CA TYR A 106 5.99 -2.65 -13.96
C TYR A 106 6.36 -2.49 -12.50
N GLN A 107 5.90 -3.41 -11.67
CA GLN A 107 6.25 -3.51 -10.26
C GLN A 107 6.32 -4.99 -9.87
N TYR A 108 7.15 -5.31 -8.88
CA TYR A 108 7.07 -6.62 -8.25
C TYR A 108 6.04 -6.60 -7.14
N SER A 109 5.08 -7.53 -7.20
CA SER A 109 4.17 -7.74 -6.06
C SER A 109 4.93 -8.31 -4.88
N SER A 110 4.51 -7.96 -3.67
CA SER A 110 5.08 -8.48 -2.42
C SER A 110 4.71 -9.95 -2.15
N GLY A 111 4.43 -10.73 -3.19
CA GLY A 111 3.90 -12.09 -3.23
C GLY A 111 3.88 -12.86 -1.91
N THR A 112 2.70 -13.25 -1.46
CA THR A 112 2.51 -14.13 -0.30
C THR A 112 3.06 -15.55 -0.56
N THR A 113 3.27 -15.91 -1.83
CA THR A 113 3.69 -17.26 -2.28
C THR A 113 5.21 -17.48 -2.40
N GLY A 114 6.05 -16.49 -2.05
CA GLY A 114 7.53 -16.63 -1.99
C GLY A 114 8.30 -16.01 -3.12
N ASP A 115 7.90 -16.17 -4.37
CA ASP A 115 8.52 -15.49 -5.51
C ASP A 115 7.74 -14.21 -5.86
N ALA A 116 8.41 -13.07 -5.79
CA ALA A 116 7.83 -11.80 -6.20
C ALA A 116 7.43 -11.87 -7.68
N LYS A 117 6.13 -11.69 -7.96
CA LYS A 117 5.57 -11.74 -9.30
C LYS A 117 5.74 -10.38 -9.98
N LEU A 118 6.25 -10.36 -11.19
CA LEU A 118 6.32 -9.15 -12.00
C LEU A 118 4.94 -8.84 -12.57
N ILE A 119 4.40 -7.67 -12.21
CA ILE A 119 3.10 -7.17 -12.67
C ILE A 119 3.34 -5.97 -13.57
N GLY A 120 2.75 -5.97 -14.75
CA GLY A 120 2.76 -4.85 -15.69
C GLY A 120 1.36 -4.32 -15.92
N ARG A 121 1.19 -3.00 -15.91
CA ARG A 121 -0.04 -2.31 -16.30
C ARG A 121 0.27 -1.31 -17.41
N SER A 122 -0.50 -1.34 -18.49
CA SER A 122 -0.29 -0.40 -19.59
C SER A 122 -0.51 1.05 -19.15
N TRP A 123 0.17 2.00 -19.79
CA TRP A 123 -0.08 3.42 -19.53
C TRP A 123 -1.51 3.84 -19.86
N GLU A 124 -2.16 3.13 -20.77
CA GLU A 124 -3.57 3.33 -21.13
C GLU A 124 -4.50 2.94 -19.98
N ASP A 125 -4.28 1.75 -19.37
CA ASP A 125 -5.06 1.30 -18.21
C ASP A 125 -4.85 2.23 -17.00
N ILE A 126 -3.61 2.70 -16.79
CA ILE A 126 -3.28 3.66 -15.74
C ILE A 126 -3.97 5.01 -16.00
N GLN A 127 -4.05 5.45 -17.26
CA GLN A 127 -4.77 6.68 -17.61
C GLN A 127 -6.27 6.55 -17.33
N THR A 128 -6.86 5.41 -17.64
CA THR A 128 -8.27 5.10 -17.34
C THR A 128 -8.54 5.12 -15.83
N GLU A 129 -7.65 4.51 -15.03
CA GLU A 129 -7.69 4.57 -13.57
C GLU A 129 -7.61 6.02 -13.07
N ILE A 130 -6.65 6.82 -13.54
CA ILE A 130 -6.49 8.22 -13.13
C ILE A 130 -7.75 9.03 -13.43
N HIS A 131 -8.34 8.82 -14.60
CA HIS A 131 -9.58 9.51 -14.99
C HIS A 131 -10.73 9.16 -14.03
N ALA A 132 -10.97 7.87 -13.80
CA ALA A 132 -12.01 7.40 -12.86
C ALA A 132 -11.76 7.87 -11.42
N TYR A 133 -10.50 7.85 -10.99
CA TYR A 133 -10.09 8.36 -9.69
C TYR A 133 -10.38 9.85 -9.53
N ASN A 134 -10.02 10.65 -10.54
CA ASN A 134 -10.21 12.10 -10.51
C ASN A 134 -11.70 12.52 -10.58
N GLN A 135 -12.60 11.70 -11.13
CA GLN A 135 -14.04 11.95 -11.07
C GLN A 135 -14.56 12.08 -9.63
N LEU A 136 -13.93 11.38 -8.67
CA LEU A 136 -14.30 11.44 -7.25
C LEU A 136 -13.92 12.77 -6.57
N PHE A 137 -13.02 13.54 -7.19
CA PHE A 137 -12.50 14.83 -6.69
C PHE A 137 -12.95 16.04 -7.52
N GLN A 138 -13.98 15.89 -8.35
CA GLN A 138 -14.55 17.02 -9.08
C GLN A 138 -15.13 18.07 -8.11
N GLY A 139 -14.79 19.33 -8.32
CA GLY A 139 -15.17 20.43 -7.43
C GLY A 139 -14.30 20.57 -6.18
N GLU A 140 -13.22 19.79 -6.07
CA GLU A 140 -12.31 19.78 -4.93
C GLU A 140 -10.88 20.21 -5.32
N GLU A 141 -10.76 21.15 -6.26
CA GLU A 141 -9.47 21.62 -6.82
C GLU A 141 -8.57 22.30 -5.78
N ALA A 142 -9.15 22.82 -4.70
CA ALA A 142 -8.42 23.46 -3.62
C ALA A 142 -7.64 22.47 -2.72
N LEU A 143 -7.91 21.15 -2.82
CA LEU A 143 -7.21 20.13 -2.04
C LEU A 143 -5.76 19.99 -2.49
N THR A 144 -4.85 20.16 -1.54
CA THR A 144 -3.41 19.90 -1.73
C THR A 144 -3.05 18.50 -1.29
N PRO A 145 -2.66 17.60 -2.20
CA PRO A 145 -2.18 16.27 -1.83
C PRO A 145 -0.83 16.34 -1.11
N ILE A 146 -0.73 15.74 0.08
CA ILE A 146 0.52 15.52 0.79
C ILE A 146 0.84 14.01 0.73
N VAL A 147 1.90 13.66 0.02
CA VAL A 147 2.22 12.26 -0.30
C VAL A 147 3.34 11.78 0.61
N LEU A 148 2.98 10.96 1.60
CA LEU A 148 3.91 10.26 2.50
C LEU A 148 4.22 8.84 1.98
N ALA A 149 3.37 8.31 1.10
CA ALA A 149 3.58 7.02 0.46
C ALA A 149 4.71 7.11 -0.58
N SER A 150 5.50 6.05 -0.71
CA SER A 150 6.61 6.03 -1.68
C SER A 150 6.12 6.20 -3.12
N VAL A 151 6.77 7.09 -3.88
CA VAL A 151 6.53 7.27 -5.32
C VAL A 151 7.09 6.14 -6.18
N THR A 152 7.73 5.14 -5.59
CA THR A 152 8.11 3.89 -6.28
C THR A 152 6.99 2.83 -6.22
N HIS A 153 5.86 3.14 -5.58
CA HIS A 153 4.65 2.32 -5.53
C HIS A 153 3.46 3.03 -6.20
N SER A 154 2.54 2.25 -6.79
CA SER A 154 1.35 2.74 -7.49
C SER A 154 0.55 3.73 -6.64
N TYR A 155 0.35 3.46 -5.35
CA TYR A 155 -0.39 4.34 -4.45
C TYR A 155 0.20 5.75 -4.38
N GLY A 156 1.49 5.86 -4.09
CA GLY A 156 2.15 7.18 -4.03
C GLY A 156 2.27 7.84 -5.40
N LEU A 157 2.74 7.07 -6.41
CA LEU A 157 2.97 7.62 -7.74
C LEU A 157 1.68 7.95 -8.48
N ILE A 158 0.77 6.98 -8.64
CA ILE A 158 -0.41 7.13 -9.50
C ILE A 158 -1.47 7.98 -8.80
N CYS A 159 -1.93 7.56 -7.62
CA CYS A 159 -3.02 8.24 -6.93
C CYS A 159 -2.56 9.55 -6.26
N GLY A 160 -1.38 9.52 -5.60
CA GLY A 160 -0.85 10.68 -4.88
C GLY A 160 -0.29 11.77 -5.79
N VAL A 161 0.43 11.40 -6.87
CA VAL A 161 1.16 12.35 -7.72
C VAL A 161 0.53 12.52 -9.09
N LEU A 162 0.46 11.46 -9.93
CA LEU A 162 0.04 11.61 -11.33
C LEU A 162 -1.43 12.06 -11.45
N ALA A 163 -2.33 11.45 -10.66
CA ALA A 163 -3.73 11.88 -10.62
C ALA A 163 -3.89 13.32 -10.13
N ALA A 164 -3.09 13.72 -9.14
CA ALA A 164 -3.09 15.09 -8.63
C ALA A 164 -2.63 16.11 -9.69
N LEU A 165 -1.53 15.80 -10.38
CA LEU A 165 -1.00 16.65 -11.45
C LEU A 165 -2.00 16.79 -12.60
N GLU A 166 -2.70 15.71 -12.97
CA GLU A 166 -3.69 15.72 -14.06
C GLU A 166 -4.92 16.58 -13.74
N ARG A 167 -5.40 16.57 -12.49
CA ARG A 167 -6.50 17.46 -12.06
C ARG A 167 -6.06 18.89 -11.74
N GLY A 168 -4.78 19.26 -12.00
CA GLY A 168 -4.24 20.60 -11.78
C GLY A 168 -3.84 20.92 -10.34
N SER A 169 -3.90 19.93 -9.42
CA SER A 169 -3.43 20.09 -8.05
C SER A 169 -1.90 20.06 -7.99
N LYS A 170 -1.34 20.65 -6.94
CA LYS A 170 0.11 20.70 -6.68
C LYS A 170 0.48 19.74 -5.54
N PRO A 171 0.86 18.48 -5.81
CA PRO A 171 1.19 17.54 -4.75
C PRO A 171 2.49 17.91 -4.02
N SER A 172 2.50 17.73 -2.70
CA SER A 172 3.66 17.88 -1.83
C SER A 172 4.15 16.50 -1.38
N ILE A 173 5.31 16.08 -1.89
CA ILE A 173 5.92 14.79 -1.58
C ILE A 173 6.85 14.96 -0.37
N VAL A 174 6.64 14.17 0.67
CA VAL A 174 7.44 14.21 1.90
C VAL A 174 8.17 12.88 2.06
N THR A 175 9.49 12.91 1.86
CA THR A 175 10.37 11.74 2.02
C THR A 175 11.18 11.80 3.31
N HIS A 176 11.12 12.93 4.01
CA HIS A 176 11.87 13.13 5.23
C HIS A 176 11.41 12.18 6.34
N LYS A 177 12.35 11.39 6.90
CA LYS A 177 12.04 10.33 7.89
C LYS A 177 11.57 10.86 9.26
N ASN A 178 11.69 12.16 9.54
CA ASN A 178 11.25 12.75 10.80
C ASN A 178 9.72 13.03 10.78
N PRO A 179 8.92 12.38 11.62
CA PRO A 179 7.47 12.59 11.65
C PRO A 179 7.06 14.04 11.97
N LYS A 180 7.87 14.77 12.73
CA LYS A 180 7.60 16.19 13.05
C LYS A 180 7.66 17.08 11.82
N PHE A 181 8.55 16.75 10.85
CA PHE A 181 8.60 17.48 9.59
C PHE A 181 7.33 17.25 8.77
N ALA A 182 6.86 16.00 8.67
CA ALA A 182 5.61 15.70 7.99
C ALA A 182 4.41 16.41 8.65
N LEU A 183 4.34 16.43 9.99
CA LEU A 183 3.31 17.15 10.72
C LEU A 183 3.35 18.66 10.45
N GLN A 184 4.55 19.26 10.39
CA GLN A 184 4.71 20.67 10.05
C GLN A 184 4.14 20.97 8.65
N VAL A 185 4.52 20.18 7.63
CA VAL A 185 3.99 20.33 6.26
C VAL A 185 2.46 20.22 6.23
N ILE A 186 1.89 19.28 6.99
CA ILE A 186 0.45 19.07 7.07
C ILE A 186 -0.23 20.30 7.72
N GLN A 187 0.31 20.82 8.82
CA GLN A 187 -0.23 21.98 9.53
C GLN A 187 -0.15 23.25 8.69
N ASP A 188 0.92 23.42 7.91
CA ASP A 188 1.12 24.57 7.01
C ASP A 188 0.20 24.52 5.77
N THR A 189 -0.55 23.41 5.59
CA THR A 189 -1.42 23.20 4.43
C THR A 189 -2.87 22.97 4.87
N PRO A 190 -3.67 24.01 5.11
CA PRO A 190 -5.03 23.87 5.71
C PRO A 190 -5.98 22.95 4.96
N GLN A 191 -6.00 23.01 3.63
CA GLN A 191 -6.85 22.16 2.77
C GLN A 191 -6.02 21.00 2.19
N HIS A 192 -5.56 20.11 3.06
CA HIS A 192 -4.76 18.97 2.65
C HIS A 192 -5.56 17.68 2.54
N ILE A 193 -5.06 16.78 1.70
CA ILE A 193 -5.37 15.35 1.72
C ILE A 193 -4.06 14.57 1.83
N VAL A 194 -3.86 13.87 2.94
CA VAL A 194 -2.61 13.11 3.20
C VAL A 194 -2.74 11.70 2.65
N TYR A 195 -1.80 11.29 1.79
CA TYR A 195 -1.68 9.93 1.26
C TYR A 195 -0.66 9.15 2.08
N GLY A 196 -1.13 8.30 2.99
CA GLY A 196 -0.26 7.54 3.89
C GLY A 196 -0.75 6.13 4.15
N LEU A 197 0.12 5.30 4.71
CA LEU A 197 -0.24 3.96 5.19
C LEU A 197 -0.65 4.02 6.67
N PRO A 198 -1.43 3.04 7.18
CA PRO A 198 -1.81 2.99 8.58
C PRO A 198 -0.64 3.15 9.56
N VAL A 199 0.52 2.57 9.26
CA VAL A 199 1.73 2.70 10.09
C VAL A 199 2.21 4.15 10.21
N PHE A 200 2.14 4.94 9.14
CA PHE A 200 2.50 6.37 9.19
C PHE A 200 1.52 7.14 10.06
N TYR A 201 0.23 6.89 9.93
CA TYR A 201 -0.79 7.53 10.76
C TYR A 201 -0.67 7.15 12.23
N HIS A 202 -0.32 5.90 12.54
CA HIS A 202 -0.02 5.48 13.90
C HIS A 202 1.14 6.31 14.48
N ILE A 203 2.25 6.45 13.72
CA ILE A 203 3.39 7.27 14.12
C ILE A 203 2.98 8.73 14.26
N LEU A 204 2.38 9.35 13.25
CA LEU A 204 1.97 10.75 13.28
C LEU A 204 1.05 11.04 14.47
N SER A 205 0.04 10.20 14.69
CA SER A 205 -0.91 10.38 15.79
C SER A 205 -0.30 10.19 17.20
N SER A 206 0.88 9.58 17.33
CA SER A 206 1.61 9.50 18.59
C SER A 206 2.43 10.76 18.90
N PHE A 207 2.77 11.54 17.87
CA PHE A 207 3.48 12.82 18.03
C PHE A 207 2.56 14.05 18.08
N THR A 208 1.26 13.86 17.78
CA THR A 208 0.29 14.95 17.86
C THR A 208 -0.20 15.15 19.29
N ARG A 209 -0.28 16.42 19.72
CA ARG A 209 -1.05 16.82 20.92
C ARG A 209 -2.53 16.93 20.52
N GLU A 210 -3.45 16.94 21.48
CA GLU A 210 -4.92 16.97 21.27
C GLU A 210 -5.44 18.10 20.36
N GLN A 211 -4.61 19.09 20.04
CA GLN A 211 -4.98 20.27 19.23
C GLN A 211 -4.74 20.10 17.71
N VAL A 212 -4.10 19.01 17.25
CA VAL A 212 -3.84 18.84 15.82
C VAL A 212 -5.02 18.13 15.18
N ARG A 213 -5.65 18.81 14.21
CA ARG A 213 -6.72 18.25 13.39
C ARG A 213 -6.26 18.13 11.94
N PHE A 214 -6.51 16.98 11.35
CA PHE A 214 -6.24 16.73 9.93
C PHE A 214 -7.49 17.09 9.13
N HIS A 215 -7.30 17.74 7.97
CA HIS A 215 -8.43 17.99 7.09
C HIS A 215 -8.91 16.69 6.43
N ARG A 216 -8.05 16.01 5.64
CA ARG A 216 -8.37 14.69 5.09
C ARG A 216 -7.20 13.74 5.17
N LEU A 217 -7.49 12.50 5.54
CA LEU A 217 -6.53 11.40 5.53
C LEU A 217 -7.00 10.33 4.55
N MET A 218 -6.15 9.94 3.61
CA MET A 218 -6.38 8.84 2.68
C MET A 218 -5.45 7.68 3.05
N THR A 219 -6.02 6.54 3.41
CA THR A 219 -5.26 5.32 3.70
C THR A 219 -5.36 4.31 2.58
N SER A 220 -4.36 3.44 2.47
CA SER A 220 -4.32 2.31 1.54
C SER A 220 -3.25 1.29 1.93
N GLY A 221 -3.25 0.17 1.26
CA GLY A 221 -2.13 -0.79 1.20
C GLY A 221 -2.01 -1.75 2.38
N ALA A 222 -2.75 -1.57 3.45
CA ALA A 222 -2.83 -2.51 4.58
C ALA A 222 -4.14 -2.30 5.33
N PRO A 223 -4.68 -3.33 6.00
CA PRO A 223 -5.80 -3.16 6.92
C PRO A 223 -5.47 -2.16 8.02
N MET A 224 -6.46 -1.36 8.43
CA MET A 224 -6.32 -0.42 9.54
C MET A 224 -6.87 -1.07 10.81
N PRO A 225 -6.10 -1.13 11.91
CA PRO A 225 -6.63 -1.59 13.19
C PRO A 225 -7.77 -0.68 13.68
N GLU A 226 -8.81 -1.26 14.28
CA GLU A 226 -9.99 -0.53 14.72
C GLU A 226 -9.66 0.61 15.70
N GLY A 227 -8.74 0.37 16.66
CA GLY A 227 -8.31 1.41 17.60
C GLY A 227 -7.64 2.61 16.93
N LEU A 228 -6.86 2.37 15.84
CA LEU A 228 -6.26 3.45 15.05
C LEU A 228 -7.34 4.19 14.26
N PHE A 229 -8.30 3.47 13.66
CA PHE A 229 -9.43 4.06 12.95
C PHE A 229 -10.21 5.03 13.85
N LEU A 230 -10.64 4.60 15.04
CA LEU A 230 -11.38 5.42 15.98
C LEU A 230 -10.58 6.67 16.40
N LYS A 231 -9.28 6.50 16.64
CA LYS A 231 -8.39 7.62 16.98
C LYS A 231 -8.31 8.63 15.83
N LEU A 232 -8.07 8.18 14.60
CA LEU A 232 -7.95 9.04 13.42
C LEU A 232 -9.29 9.72 13.07
N GLN A 233 -10.41 9.01 13.23
CA GLN A 233 -11.74 9.56 13.03
C GLN A 233 -11.99 10.76 13.99
N GLY A 234 -11.52 10.67 15.23
CA GLY A 234 -11.57 11.79 16.18
C GLY A 234 -10.62 12.95 15.84
N MET A 235 -9.55 12.70 15.09
CA MET A 235 -8.49 13.66 14.78
C MET A 235 -8.58 14.25 13.36
N SER A 236 -9.48 13.77 12.50
CA SER A 236 -9.62 14.24 11.12
C SER A 236 -11.05 14.72 10.83
N ASP A 237 -11.19 15.61 9.84
CA ASP A 237 -12.53 15.98 9.33
C ASP A 237 -13.09 14.85 8.48
N ILE A 238 -12.25 14.24 7.63
CA ILE A 238 -12.62 13.12 6.78
C ILE A 238 -11.49 12.09 6.78
N LEU A 239 -11.83 10.84 7.12
CA LEU A 239 -10.96 9.69 6.98
C LEU A 239 -11.43 8.85 5.78
N MET A 240 -10.57 8.70 4.80
CA MET A 240 -10.83 8.05 3.52
C MET A 240 -9.98 6.79 3.38
N GLN A 241 -10.47 5.84 2.60
CA GLN A 241 -9.70 4.65 2.23
C GLN A 241 -9.85 4.37 0.75
N GLN A 242 -8.75 4.04 0.08
CA GLN A 242 -8.75 3.44 -1.23
C GLN A 242 -8.25 2.00 -1.17
N TYR A 243 -8.84 1.15 -1.98
CA TYR A 243 -8.45 -0.24 -2.11
C TYR A 243 -8.01 -0.54 -3.54
N GLY A 244 -7.05 -1.44 -3.65
CA GLY A 244 -6.53 -1.90 -4.93
C GLY A 244 -5.42 -2.93 -4.78
N CYS A 245 -5.01 -3.47 -5.90
CA CYS A 245 -3.90 -4.43 -5.99
C CYS A 245 -2.93 -4.02 -7.10
N SER A 246 -1.77 -4.67 -7.13
CA SER A 246 -0.74 -4.37 -8.16
C SER A 246 -1.26 -4.60 -9.58
N GLU A 247 -2.11 -5.59 -9.77
CA GLU A 247 -2.68 -6.01 -11.05
C GLU A 247 -3.72 -5.04 -11.62
N ALA A 248 -4.55 -4.43 -10.75
CA ALA A 248 -5.67 -3.59 -11.15
C ALA A 248 -5.49 -2.10 -10.84
N GLY A 249 -4.55 -1.73 -9.96
CA GLY A 249 -4.43 -0.39 -9.44
C GLY A 249 -5.46 -0.08 -8.37
N CYS A 250 -5.87 1.18 -8.25
CA CYS A 250 -6.95 1.61 -7.37
C CYS A 250 -8.29 1.25 -7.99
N VAL A 251 -9.12 0.48 -7.30
CA VAL A 251 -10.38 -0.06 -7.83
C VAL A 251 -11.62 0.32 -7.02
N SER A 252 -11.45 0.70 -5.77
CA SER A 252 -12.56 1.22 -4.97
C SER A 252 -12.10 2.28 -3.97
N MET A 253 -13.05 3.09 -3.50
CA MET A 253 -12.80 4.16 -2.54
C MET A 253 -13.97 4.37 -1.60
N SER A 254 -13.66 4.47 -0.30
CA SER A 254 -14.54 5.06 0.70
C SER A 254 -14.17 6.54 0.87
N LYS A 255 -15.06 7.43 0.48
CA LYS A 255 -14.86 8.90 0.65
C LYS A 255 -14.98 9.33 2.11
N GLN A 256 -15.60 8.50 2.95
CA GLN A 256 -15.66 8.65 4.40
C GLN A 256 -15.85 7.27 5.00
N MET A 257 -14.79 6.75 5.60
CA MET A 257 -14.82 5.42 6.23
C MET A 257 -15.84 5.35 7.35
N ARG A 258 -16.69 4.32 7.32
CA ARG A 258 -17.70 4.03 8.35
C ARG A 258 -17.17 3.03 9.38
N THR A 259 -16.34 2.11 8.91
CA THR A 259 -15.65 1.10 9.70
C THR A 259 -14.17 1.05 9.29
N HIS A 260 -13.34 0.43 10.09
CA HIS A 260 -11.91 0.28 9.79
C HIS A 260 -11.62 -0.66 8.60
N THR A 261 -12.61 -1.46 8.19
CA THR A 261 -12.54 -2.39 7.05
C THR A 261 -13.28 -1.89 5.80
N ASP A 262 -13.83 -0.68 5.82
CA ASP A 262 -14.60 -0.10 4.72
C ASP A 262 -13.72 0.20 3.50
N LEU A 263 -13.87 -0.61 2.43
CA LEU A 263 -13.19 -0.42 1.15
C LEU A 263 -13.95 0.52 0.20
N GLY A 264 -15.16 0.96 0.59
CA GLY A 264 -16.02 1.87 -0.17
C GLY A 264 -16.69 1.23 -1.38
N VAL A 265 -16.88 2.03 -2.41
CA VAL A 265 -17.58 1.65 -3.64
C VAL A 265 -16.59 1.52 -4.81
N PRO A 266 -16.88 0.67 -5.81
CA PRO A 266 -16.06 0.55 -7.01
C PRO A 266 -15.89 1.88 -7.76
N LEU A 267 -14.72 2.10 -8.34
CA LEU A 267 -14.48 3.17 -9.29
C LEU A 267 -15.15 2.86 -10.64
N SER A 268 -15.48 3.89 -11.40
CA SER A 268 -16.28 3.78 -12.64
C SER A 268 -15.64 2.92 -13.76
N HIS A 269 -14.34 2.66 -13.68
CA HIS A 269 -13.61 1.89 -14.71
C HIS A 269 -13.57 0.38 -14.44
N VAL A 270 -14.12 -0.10 -13.31
CA VAL A 270 -14.13 -1.52 -12.95
C VAL A 270 -15.51 -1.95 -12.43
N THR A 271 -15.76 -3.25 -12.51
CA THR A 271 -16.85 -3.90 -11.78
C THR A 271 -16.24 -4.84 -10.75
N MET A 272 -16.85 -4.91 -9.57
CA MET A 272 -16.37 -5.78 -8.50
C MET A 272 -17.47 -6.73 -8.05
N THR A 273 -17.07 -7.94 -7.67
CA THR A 273 -17.94 -8.94 -7.04
C THR A 273 -17.27 -9.46 -5.78
N THR A 274 -18.09 -9.81 -4.78
CA THR A 274 -17.64 -10.40 -3.52
C THR A 274 -18.81 -11.08 -2.82
N GLY A 275 -18.69 -11.50 -1.55
CA GLY A 275 -19.75 -12.10 -0.76
C GLY A 275 -20.96 -11.17 -0.58
N GLU A 276 -22.13 -11.78 -0.34
CA GLU A 276 -23.40 -11.03 -0.23
C GLU A 276 -23.55 -10.31 1.11
N ASN A 277 -22.97 -10.87 2.18
CA ASN A 277 -23.06 -10.34 3.55
C ASN A 277 -21.92 -10.87 4.43
N GLU A 278 -21.88 -10.42 5.68
CA GLU A 278 -20.84 -10.78 6.65
C GLU A 278 -20.81 -12.29 7.00
N GLU A 279 -21.94 -12.96 6.97
CA GLU A 279 -22.04 -14.41 7.26
C GLU A 279 -21.49 -15.26 6.11
N GLN A 280 -21.50 -14.71 4.90
CA GLN A 280 -21.07 -15.37 3.66
C GLN A 280 -20.09 -14.51 2.87
N PRO A 281 -18.91 -14.21 3.44
CA PRO A 281 -17.88 -13.45 2.72
C PRO A 281 -17.35 -14.27 1.55
N GLY A 282 -17.12 -13.58 0.43
CA GLY A 282 -16.59 -14.17 -0.80
C GLY A 282 -15.28 -13.49 -1.22
N GLU A 283 -14.58 -14.12 -2.16
CA GLU A 283 -13.40 -13.50 -2.75
C GLU A 283 -13.80 -12.20 -3.48
N ILE A 284 -13.05 -11.14 -3.21
CA ILE A 284 -13.16 -9.89 -3.97
C ILE A 284 -12.52 -10.12 -5.34
N LYS A 285 -13.35 -10.04 -6.39
CA LYS A 285 -12.92 -10.16 -7.77
C LYS A 285 -13.19 -8.85 -8.50
N ILE A 286 -12.29 -8.51 -9.41
CA ILE A 286 -12.31 -7.26 -10.17
C ILE A 286 -12.37 -7.60 -11.65
N TRP A 287 -13.35 -7.03 -12.35
CA TRP A 287 -13.44 -7.05 -13.81
C TRP A 287 -13.03 -5.68 -14.34
N ASN A 288 -11.98 -5.61 -15.15
CA ASN A 288 -11.44 -4.37 -15.70
C ASN A 288 -11.87 -4.11 -17.18
N GLY A 289 -12.91 -4.79 -17.65
CA GLY A 289 -13.35 -4.71 -19.04
C GLY A 289 -12.68 -5.74 -19.98
N GLN A 290 -11.57 -6.37 -19.57
CA GLN A 290 -10.82 -7.35 -20.36
C GLN A 290 -10.65 -8.68 -19.62
N ASN A 291 -10.28 -8.63 -18.36
CA ASN A 291 -9.95 -9.80 -17.54
C ASN A 291 -10.58 -9.72 -16.14
N GLU A 292 -10.89 -10.89 -15.58
CA GLU A 292 -11.20 -11.03 -14.17
C GLU A 292 -9.89 -11.20 -13.37
N ILE A 293 -9.74 -10.40 -12.33
CA ILE A 293 -8.61 -10.44 -11.41
C ILE A 293 -9.13 -10.94 -10.07
N ALA A 294 -8.67 -12.11 -9.64
CA ALA A 294 -8.91 -12.68 -8.33
C ALA A 294 -7.89 -12.09 -7.34
N THR A 295 -8.36 -11.32 -6.34
CA THR A 295 -7.48 -10.55 -5.45
C THR A 295 -6.89 -11.38 -4.32
N GLN A 296 -7.46 -12.54 -4.03
CA GLN A 296 -7.20 -13.35 -2.83
C GLN A 296 -7.58 -12.63 -1.52
N ASP A 297 -8.37 -11.58 -1.60
CA ASP A 297 -8.97 -10.90 -0.47
C ASP A 297 -10.43 -11.32 -0.31
N LEU A 298 -10.87 -11.57 0.91
CA LEU A 298 -12.28 -11.85 1.24
C LEU A 298 -12.97 -10.58 1.68
N GLY A 299 -14.20 -10.42 1.25
CA GLY A 299 -15.06 -9.31 1.63
C GLY A 299 -16.52 -9.62 1.44
N PHE A 300 -17.36 -8.63 1.70
CA PHE A 300 -18.79 -8.70 1.47
C PHE A 300 -19.40 -7.33 1.18
N TRP A 301 -20.56 -7.30 0.56
CA TRP A 301 -21.35 -6.09 0.35
C TRP A 301 -22.17 -5.73 1.58
N THR A 302 -22.14 -4.46 1.96
CA THR A 302 -23.11 -3.91 2.92
C THR A 302 -24.42 -3.55 2.21
N GLU A 303 -25.48 -3.33 2.97
CA GLU A 303 -26.78 -2.87 2.44
C GLU A 303 -26.67 -1.52 1.71
N GLU A 304 -25.71 -0.67 2.12
CA GLU A 304 -25.47 0.64 1.48
C GLU A 304 -24.56 0.56 0.23
N GLY A 305 -24.18 -0.64 -0.19
CA GLY A 305 -23.37 -0.87 -1.39
C GLY A 305 -21.87 -0.58 -1.21
N HIS A 306 -21.36 -0.58 0.03
CA HIS A 306 -19.93 -0.57 0.31
C HIS A 306 -19.38 -2.00 0.40
N ILE A 307 -18.13 -2.19 0.04
CA ILE A 307 -17.40 -3.43 0.25
C ILE A 307 -16.71 -3.36 1.61
N GLN A 308 -16.86 -4.41 2.43
CA GLN A 308 -16.11 -4.59 3.68
C GLN A 308 -15.03 -5.64 3.47
N PHE A 309 -13.82 -5.36 3.90
CA PHE A 309 -12.71 -6.32 3.93
C PHE A 309 -12.84 -7.25 5.15
N VAL A 310 -12.60 -8.53 4.96
CA VAL A 310 -12.63 -9.53 6.05
C VAL A 310 -11.23 -10.06 6.34
N SER A 311 -10.55 -10.60 5.34
CA SER A 311 -9.22 -11.23 5.50
C SER A 311 -8.58 -11.50 4.14
N ARG A 312 -7.31 -11.87 4.13
CA ARG A 312 -6.72 -12.59 3.00
C ARG A 312 -7.16 -14.04 3.01
N MET A 313 -7.40 -14.62 1.84
CA MET A 313 -7.77 -16.04 1.74
C MET A 313 -6.69 -16.98 2.28
N ASP A 314 -5.44 -16.66 2.01
CA ASP A 314 -4.27 -17.41 2.47
C ASP A 314 -3.96 -17.22 3.97
N ASP A 315 -4.52 -16.21 4.62
CA ASP A 315 -4.41 -15.98 6.06
C ASP A 315 -5.50 -16.71 6.88
N VAL A 316 -6.60 -17.17 6.25
CA VAL A 316 -7.70 -17.84 6.97
C VAL A 316 -7.19 -19.12 7.66
N ILE A 317 -7.47 -19.25 8.95
CA ILE A 317 -7.08 -20.42 9.76
C ILE A 317 -8.27 -21.37 9.87
N ASN A 318 -8.09 -22.63 9.50
CA ASN A 318 -9.15 -23.64 9.55
C ASN A 318 -9.01 -24.52 10.81
N VAL A 319 -9.64 -24.09 11.90
CA VAL A 319 -9.63 -24.83 13.16
C VAL A 319 -10.74 -25.89 13.15
N SER A 320 -10.40 -27.13 12.83
CA SER A 320 -11.34 -28.27 12.82
C SER A 320 -12.61 -28.00 11.97
N GLY A 321 -12.45 -27.38 10.80
CA GLY A 321 -13.55 -27.05 9.90
C GLY A 321 -14.20 -25.67 10.13
N LEU A 322 -13.83 -24.97 11.21
CA LEU A 322 -14.31 -23.63 11.52
C LEU A 322 -13.29 -22.58 11.05
N LYS A 323 -13.76 -21.60 10.26
CA LYS A 323 -12.89 -20.52 9.75
C LYS A 323 -12.65 -19.47 10.84
N VAL A 324 -11.38 -19.11 11.03
CA VAL A 324 -10.95 -18.02 11.89
C VAL A 324 -10.25 -16.97 11.02
N PHE A 325 -10.70 -15.75 11.10
CA PHE A 325 -10.11 -14.61 10.41
C PHE A 325 -9.14 -13.91 11.36
N PRO A 326 -7.83 -13.86 11.07
CA PRO A 326 -6.84 -13.32 11.98
C PRO A 326 -7.13 -11.90 12.47
N LEU A 327 -7.61 -11.03 11.58
CA LEU A 327 -7.91 -9.63 11.91
C LEU A 327 -8.94 -9.49 13.03
N GLU A 328 -9.98 -10.33 13.03
CA GLU A 328 -11.02 -10.34 14.07
C GLU A 328 -10.42 -10.63 15.46
N VAL A 329 -9.49 -11.57 15.53
CA VAL A 329 -8.81 -11.93 16.79
C VAL A 329 -7.82 -10.87 17.21
N GLU A 330 -7.08 -10.29 16.24
CA GLU A 330 -6.17 -9.16 16.45
C GLU A 330 -6.88 -7.95 17.03
N ASP A 331 -8.05 -7.58 16.50
CA ASP A 331 -8.85 -6.46 16.98
C ASP A 331 -9.33 -6.66 18.44
N VAL A 332 -9.68 -7.88 18.80
CA VAL A 332 -10.04 -8.20 20.20
C VAL A 332 -8.83 -8.07 21.13
N ILE A 333 -7.67 -8.54 20.71
CA ILE A 333 -6.44 -8.47 21.54
C ILE A 333 -5.97 -7.01 21.66
N LEU A 334 -6.02 -6.21 20.60
CA LEU A 334 -5.62 -4.81 20.60
C LEU A 334 -6.49 -3.92 21.52
N LYS A 335 -7.73 -4.32 21.82
CA LYS A 335 -8.60 -3.61 22.79
C LYS A 335 -8.17 -3.81 24.26
N MET A 336 -7.27 -4.74 24.53
CA MET A 336 -6.71 -4.94 25.88
C MET A 336 -5.67 -3.85 26.17
N SER A 337 -5.82 -3.16 27.32
CA SER A 337 -4.87 -2.14 27.75
C SER A 337 -3.44 -2.70 27.86
N GLY A 338 -2.46 -1.95 27.36
CA GLY A 338 -1.05 -2.34 27.39
C GLY A 338 -0.61 -3.21 26.21
N ILE A 339 -1.48 -3.51 25.25
CA ILE A 339 -1.09 -4.16 23.99
C ILE A 339 -0.77 -3.09 22.95
N LYS A 340 0.42 -3.19 22.36
CA LYS A 340 0.93 -2.27 21.34
C LYS A 340 0.77 -2.78 19.92
N GLU A 341 1.22 -3.99 19.69
CA GLU A 341 1.11 -4.68 18.39
C GLU A 341 0.74 -6.15 18.61
N VAL A 342 0.03 -6.72 17.65
CA VAL A 342 -0.29 -8.15 17.63
C VAL A 342 -0.26 -8.65 16.19
N VAL A 343 0.11 -9.90 16.03
CA VAL A 343 -0.10 -10.67 14.80
C VAL A 343 -0.68 -12.02 15.18
N VAL A 344 -1.82 -12.34 14.57
CA VAL A 344 -2.44 -13.67 14.68
C VAL A 344 -2.12 -14.44 13.41
N TYR A 345 -1.67 -15.68 13.57
CA TYR A 345 -1.18 -16.50 12.47
C TYR A 345 -1.50 -17.97 12.69
N ARG A 346 -1.38 -18.72 11.61
CA ARG A 346 -1.62 -20.16 11.58
C ARG A 346 -0.48 -20.92 12.28
N GLY A 347 -0.84 -21.78 13.22
CA GLY A 347 0.02 -22.82 13.73
C GLY A 347 -0.43 -24.20 13.28
N HIS A 348 0.39 -25.21 13.50
CA HIS A 348 0.04 -26.60 13.25
C HIS A 348 0.15 -27.42 14.53
N HIS A 349 -0.88 -28.21 14.80
CA HIS A 349 -0.92 -29.15 15.92
C HIS A 349 -1.08 -30.59 15.39
N PRO A 350 -0.29 -31.58 15.84
CA PRO A 350 -0.27 -32.94 15.26
C PRO A 350 -1.64 -33.63 15.24
N VAL A 351 -2.53 -33.32 16.19
CA VAL A 351 -3.84 -33.95 16.33
C VAL A 351 -4.98 -33.03 15.85
N MET A 352 -4.89 -31.72 16.12
CA MET A 352 -5.96 -30.78 15.86
C MET A 352 -5.88 -30.14 14.46
N GLY A 353 -4.78 -30.34 13.72
CA GLY A 353 -4.55 -29.67 12.45
C GLY A 353 -4.13 -28.22 12.65
N GLU A 354 -4.80 -27.29 11.96
CA GLU A 354 -4.51 -25.86 12.12
C GLU A 354 -5.01 -25.33 13.46
N ILE A 355 -4.22 -24.49 14.08
CA ILE A 355 -4.52 -23.81 15.35
C ILE A 355 -4.23 -22.31 15.22
N VAL A 356 -4.89 -21.51 16.05
CA VAL A 356 -4.64 -20.07 16.14
C VAL A 356 -3.44 -19.83 17.05
N LYS A 357 -2.44 -19.09 16.57
CA LYS A 357 -1.31 -18.58 17.36
C LYS A 357 -1.27 -17.06 17.32
N ALA A 358 -0.66 -16.45 18.33
CA ALA A 358 -0.48 -15.00 18.38
C ALA A 358 0.92 -14.62 18.89
N GLN A 359 1.55 -13.63 18.25
CA GLN A 359 2.67 -12.88 18.83
C GLN A 359 2.20 -11.48 19.20
N VAL A 360 2.59 -11.02 20.38
CA VAL A 360 2.09 -9.78 20.98
C VAL A 360 3.25 -8.96 21.51
N ILE A 361 3.27 -7.67 21.19
CA ILE A 361 4.13 -6.67 21.85
C ILE A 361 3.27 -6.01 22.94
N ALA A 362 3.60 -6.32 24.20
CA ALA A 362 2.90 -5.78 25.37
C ALA A 362 3.76 -4.76 26.11
N GLU A 363 3.20 -3.59 26.38
CA GLU A 363 3.74 -2.57 27.28
C GLU A 363 3.01 -2.68 28.62
N GLY A 364 3.74 -2.70 29.74
CA GLY A 364 3.12 -2.81 31.08
C GLY A 364 2.92 -4.21 31.62
N GLY A 365 3.55 -5.24 31.00
CA GLY A 365 3.69 -6.58 31.60
C GLY A 365 2.47 -7.49 31.48
N ALA A 366 1.59 -7.27 30.49
CA ALA A 366 0.51 -8.21 30.20
C ALA A 366 1.09 -9.61 29.88
N THR A 367 0.58 -10.62 30.57
CA THR A 367 1.06 -12.01 30.38
C THR A 367 0.23 -12.78 29.37
N PRO A 368 0.77 -13.84 28.73
CA PRO A 368 0.01 -14.70 27.82
C PRO A 368 -1.30 -15.24 28.43
N GLU A 369 -1.30 -15.55 29.73
CA GLU A 369 -2.48 -16.05 30.45
C GLU A 369 -3.56 -14.96 30.56
N GLN A 370 -3.18 -13.71 30.86
CA GLN A 370 -4.11 -12.59 30.92
C GLN A 370 -4.70 -12.29 29.54
N ILE A 371 -3.89 -12.31 28.49
CA ILE A 371 -4.34 -12.11 27.10
C ILE A 371 -5.30 -13.24 26.69
N ARG A 372 -4.97 -14.50 27.01
CA ARG A 372 -5.85 -15.65 26.75
C ARG A 372 -7.19 -15.52 27.46
N LYS A 373 -7.19 -15.14 28.75
CA LYS A 373 -8.41 -14.89 29.52
C LYS A 373 -9.26 -13.78 28.89
N TRP A 374 -8.61 -12.70 28.46
CA TRP A 374 -9.27 -11.61 27.73
C TRP A 374 -9.97 -12.09 26.46
N CYS A 375 -9.32 -12.93 25.69
CA CYS A 375 -9.89 -13.55 24.48
C CYS A 375 -11.05 -14.51 24.81
N GLN A 376 -10.90 -15.36 25.83
CA GLN A 376 -11.94 -16.32 26.25
C GLN A 376 -13.26 -15.61 26.66
N ASP A 377 -13.17 -14.42 27.24
CA ASP A 377 -14.32 -13.66 27.66
C ASP A 377 -15.06 -12.95 26.49
N ARG A 378 -14.46 -12.97 25.26
CA ARG A 378 -14.93 -12.17 24.11
C ARG A 378 -15.05 -12.92 22.79
N LEU A 379 -14.42 -14.08 22.68
CA LEU A 379 -14.38 -14.89 21.46
C LEU A 379 -14.89 -16.31 21.72
N PRO A 380 -15.52 -16.93 20.71
CA PRO A 380 -15.76 -18.37 20.74
C PRO A 380 -14.48 -19.16 20.96
N GLY A 381 -14.53 -20.28 21.68
CA GLY A 381 -13.35 -21.02 22.08
C GLY A 381 -12.38 -21.41 20.97
N TYR A 382 -12.91 -21.72 19.76
CA TYR A 382 -12.09 -22.09 18.61
C TYR A 382 -11.30 -20.91 18.01
N LYS A 383 -11.68 -19.66 18.31
CA LYS A 383 -10.99 -18.42 17.89
C LYS A 383 -9.91 -17.98 18.91
N VAL A 384 -9.97 -18.50 20.13
CA VAL A 384 -8.99 -18.15 21.18
C VAL A 384 -7.62 -18.70 20.80
N PRO A 385 -6.55 -17.87 20.79
CA PRO A 385 -5.24 -18.36 20.43
C PRO A 385 -4.78 -19.51 21.34
N PHE A 386 -4.41 -20.63 20.72
CA PHE A 386 -3.88 -21.80 21.41
C PHE A 386 -2.50 -21.52 22.04
N GLU A 387 -1.71 -20.71 21.35
CA GLU A 387 -0.40 -20.26 21.82
C GLU A 387 -0.29 -18.74 21.68
N ILE A 388 0.18 -18.08 22.74
CA ILE A 388 0.42 -16.63 22.78
C ILE A 388 1.85 -16.42 23.22
N GLN A 389 2.63 -15.68 22.44
CA GLN A 389 4.01 -15.32 22.73
C GLN A 389 4.14 -13.80 22.86
N CYS A 390 4.64 -13.35 24.02
CA CYS A 390 5.06 -11.96 24.17
C CYS A 390 6.45 -11.78 23.56
N VAL A 391 6.57 -10.88 22.60
CA VAL A 391 7.81 -10.62 21.83
C VAL A 391 8.19 -9.14 21.90
N THR A 392 9.46 -8.85 21.61
CA THR A 392 9.98 -7.47 21.56
C THR A 392 9.79 -6.82 20.20
N SER A 393 9.64 -7.63 19.13
CA SER A 393 9.40 -7.16 17.76
C SER A 393 8.61 -8.19 16.97
N ILE A 394 7.79 -7.71 16.03
CA ILE A 394 7.06 -8.54 15.05
C ILE A 394 7.69 -8.31 13.67
N PRO A 395 8.01 -9.39 12.91
CA PRO A 395 8.60 -9.29 11.58
C PRO A 395 7.74 -8.47 10.61
N LYS A 396 8.40 -7.55 9.89
CA LYS A 396 7.75 -6.68 8.90
C LYS A 396 8.46 -6.80 7.54
N THR A 397 7.72 -6.61 6.47
CA THR A 397 8.28 -6.51 5.13
C THR A 397 9.10 -5.22 4.97
N ALA A 398 9.88 -5.10 3.87
CA ALA A 398 10.62 -3.87 3.54
C ALA A 398 9.70 -2.63 3.41
N THR A 399 8.40 -2.83 3.15
CA THR A 399 7.38 -1.77 3.09
C THR A 399 6.73 -1.46 4.45
N GLY A 400 7.19 -2.10 5.56
CA GLY A 400 6.68 -1.89 6.91
C GLY A 400 5.39 -2.64 7.25
N LYS A 401 4.90 -3.53 6.37
CA LYS A 401 3.71 -4.37 6.63
C LYS A 401 4.09 -5.59 7.47
N ILE A 402 3.23 -5.97 8.42
CA ILE A 402 3.36 -7.25 9.12
C ILE A 402 3.17 -8.39 8.10
N SER A 403 4.05 -9.39 8.14
CA SER A 403 3.98 -10.57 7.29
C SER A 403 3.75 -11.82 8.14
N ARG A 404 2.51 -12.33 8.13
CA ARG A 404 2.16 -13.58 8.85
C ARG A 404 3.05 -14.73 8.43
N ARG A 405 3.36 -14.84 7.15
CA ARG A 405 4.24 -15.88 6.62
C ARG A 405 5.66 -15.83 7.19
N LEU A 406 6.25 -14.63 7.34
CA LEU A 406 7.57 -14.53 7.99
C LEU A 406 7.50 -15.03 9.44
N VAL A 407 6.42 -14.70 10.16
CA VAL A 407 6.18 -15.17 11.53
C VAL A 407 6.00 -16.67 11.58
N GLU A 408 5.23 -17.28 10.66
CA GLU A 408 5.03 -18.72 10.54
C GLU A 408 6.38 -19.44 10.30
N THR A 409 7.19 -18.93 9.36
CA THR A 409 8.49 -19.54 9.00
C THR A 409 9.50 -19.48 10.15
N GLU A 410 9.60 -18.35 10.84
CA GLU A 410 10.51 -18.21 11.99
C GLU A 410 10.11 -19.09 13.18
N THR A 411 8.81 -19.41 13.30
CA THR A 411 8.30 -20.28 14.37
C THR A 411 8.53 -21.76 14.10
N ILE A 412 8.62 -22.17 12.83
CA ILE A 412 8.92 -23.56 12.43
C ILE A 412 10.43 -23.86 12.56
N SER A 413 11.27 -22.82 12.48
CA SER A 413 12.74 -22.95 12.53
C SER A 413 13.32 -22.98 13.95
N LYS A 414 12.50 -22.84 14.99
CA LYS A 414 12.83 -22.91 16.41
C LYS A 414 12.22 -24.18 17.04
#